data_c8920b59ff4139b3e80d22298f5f06ae
#
_entry.id   c8920b59ff4139b3e80d22298f5f06ae
#
_cell.length_a   1.000
_cell.length_b   1.000
_cell.length_c   1.000
_cell.angle_alpha   90.00
_cell.angle_beta   90.00
_cell.angle_gamma   90.00
#
_symmetry.space_group_name_H-M   'P 1'
#
loop_
_entity.id
_entity.type
_entity.pdbx_description
1 polymer ?
#
loop_
_entity_poly.entity_id
_entity_poly.type
_entity_poly.pdbx_seq_one_letter_code
_entity_poly.pdbx_strand_id
1 'polypeptide(L)'
;MNYKQIVNYPLYYINASGTSVIKLCRQDLYKKVGNDFFRRTKRGGKLKVLLDRDKFTEIDGLVYRVLKIAENQFGYKFVKLANDSGKHTLYVHRLVYRTFVGAIPSNMEINHIDNNKSNNSIDNLELVTHEENLRKAVLHYGNKLKPRCKQCGKVIYGSNIARGYCESCLKKRGYKNIRKNRHKYEHPQKDVLWNLIKSKSFVEIGRIYGVTDNAIRKLAKDYGLPFRKRDIERQVAEEKNLLLDSRCIGES
;
A
#
# COMPACT_ATOMS: atom_id res chain seq x y z
N MET A 1 -19.73 -26.53 -4.97
CA MET A 1 -19.10 -25.18 -5.12
C MET A 1 -18.35 -25.17 -6.44
N ASN A 2 -18.71 -24.29 -7.38
CA ASN A 2 -18.02 -24.20 -8.66
C ASN A 2 -16.71 -23.40 -8.51
N TYR A 3 -15.58 -24.09 -8.53
CA TYR A 3 -14.28 -23.48 -8.61
C TYR A 3 -13.85 -23.35 -10.08
N LYS A 4 -13.22 -22.24 -10.43
CA LYS A 4 -12.62 -21.99 -11.74
C LYS A 4 -11.14 -21.68 -11.59
N GLN A 5 -10.33 -22.18 -12.50
CA GLN A 5 -8.87 -21.96 -12.51
C GLN A 5 -8.55 -20.48 -12.71
N ILE A 6 -7.62 -19.95 -11.90
CA ILE A 6 -7.21 -18.55 -11.96
C ILE A 6 -6.28 -18.34 -13.16
N VAL A 7 -6.57 -17.33 -13.97
CA VAL A 7 -5.75 -16.96 -15.13
C VAL A 7 -4.31 -16.64 -14.71
N ASN A 8 -3.33 -17.21 -15.40
CA ASN A 8 -1.88 -17.13 -15.12
C ASN A 8 -1.42 -17.80 -13.81
N TYR A 9 -2.30 -18.58 -13.16
CA TYR A 9 -1.98 -19.33 -11.94
C TYR A 9 -2.56 -20.75 -12.03
N PRO A 10 -1.97 -21.65 -12.85
CA PRO A 10 -2.58 -22.93 -13.23
C PRO A 10 -2.83 -23.90 -12.09
N LEU A 11 -2.18 -23.70 -10.94
CA LEU A 11 -2.40 -24.54 -9.75
C LEU A 11 -3.44 -23.98 -8.79
N TYR A 12 -4.04 -22.82 -9.09
CA TYR A 12 -4.94 -22.13 -8.17
C TYR A 12 -6.33 -21.96 -8.77
N TYR A 13 -7.32 -22.08 -7.90
CA TYR A 13 -8.75 -22.02 -8.24
C TYR A 13 -9.47 -21.12 -7.25
N ILE A 14 -10.51 -20.44 -7.71
CA ILE A 14 -11.33 -19.54 -6.90
C ILE A 14 -12.80 -19.82 -7.19
N ASN A 15 -13.65 -19.68 -6.17
CA ASN A 15 -15.11 -19.76 -6.35
C ASN A 15 -15.71 -18.39 -6.72
N ALA A 16 -16.89 -18.39 -7.34
CA ALA A 16 -17.56 -17.18 -7.82
C ALA A 16 -17.95 -16.21 -6.70
N SER A 17 -18.12 -16.68 -5.47
CA SER A 17 -18.38 -15.83 -4.28
C SER A 17 -17.13 -15.14 -3.74
N GLY A 18 -15.93 -15.51 -4.19
CA GLY A 18 -14.67 -14.97 -3.68
C GLY A 18 -14.37 -15.31 -2.20
N THR A 19 -15.07 -16.30 -1.65
CA THR A 19 -14.92 -16.71 -0.25
C THR A 19 -13.84 -17.76 -0.06
N SER A 20 -13.45 -18.47 -1.10
CA SER A 20 -12.46 -19.54 -1.04
C SER A 20 -11.52 -19.53 -2.25
N VAL A 21 -10.24 -19.62 -1.95
CA VAL A 21 -9.16 -19.85 -2.93
C VAL A 21 -8.43 -21.12 -2.53
N ILE A 22 -8.28 -22.03 -3.49
CA ILE A 22 -7.64 -23.32 -3.27
C ILE A 22 -6.44 -23.50 -4.20
N LYS A 23 -5.48 -24.29 -3.76
CA LYS A 23 -4.30 -24.69 -4.52
C LYS A 23 -4.28 -26.19 -4.71
N LEU A 24 -4.13 -26.65 -5.96
CA LEU A 24 -3.95 -28.05 -6.28
C LEU A 24 -2.65 -28.56 -5.62
N CYS A 25 -2.78 -29.63 -4.83
CA CYS A 25 -1.65 -30.31 -4.23
C CYS A 25 -1.01 -31.32 -5.21
N ARG A 26 0.23 -31.68 -4.96
CA ARG A 26 0.87 -32.81 -5.68
C ARG A 26 0.21 -34.11 -5.25
N GLN A 27 -0.53 -34.76 -6.14
CA GLN A 27 -1.36 -35.93 -5.85
C GLN A 27 -0.54 -37.16 -5.42
N ASP A 28 0.73 -37.24 -5.86
CA ASP A 28 1.69 -38.25 -5.42
C ASP A 28 2.09 -38.12 -3.92
N LEU A 29 1.97 -36.91 -3.37
CA LEU A 29 2.35 -36.61 -1.99
C LEU A 29 1.17 -36.46 -1.04
N TYR A 30 -0.01 -36.13 -1.54
CA TYR A 30 -1.21 -35.87 -0.72
C TYR A 30 -2.29 -36.88 -1.00
N LYS A 31 -2.94 -37.41 0.02
CA LYS A 31 -4.04 -38.37 -0.08
C LYS A 31 -5.08 -38.11 0.98
N LYS A 32 -6.35 -38.26 0.63
CA LYS A 32 -7.47 -38.35 1.55
C LYS A 32 -7.73 -39.83 1.87
N VAL A 33 -7.95 -40.17 3.13
CA VAL A 33 -8.36 -41.50 3.62
C VAL A 33 -9.46 -41.27 4.62
N GLY A 34 -10.69 -41.74 4.28
CA GLY A 34 -11.88 -41.40 5.06
C GLY A 34 -12.11 -39.90 5.07
N ASN A 35 -12.23 -39.28 6.25
CA ASN A 35 -12.39 -37.85 6.44
C ASN A 35 -11.08 -37.09 6.66
N ASP A 36 -9.95 -37.76 6.59
CA ASP A 36 -8.64 -37.22 6.96
C ASP A 36 -7.73 -36.98 5.75
N PHE A 37 -6.92 -35.98 5.82
CA PHE A 37 -5.90 -35.66 4.80
C PHE A 37 -4.51 -36.01 5.32
N PHE A 38 -3.70 -36.66 4.48
CA PHE A 38 -2.37 -37.13 4.79
C PHE A 38 -1.36 -36.64 3.76
N ARG A 39 -0.11 -36.47 4.23
CA ARG A 39 1.03 -36.17 3.35
C ARG A 39 2.09 -37.24 3.49
N ARG A 40 2.65 -37.71 2.39
CA ARG A 40 3.87 -38.54 2.36
C ARG A 40 5.09 -37.71 2.70
N THR A 41 6.03 -38.29 3.46
CA THR A 41 7.33 -37.67 3.68
C THR A 41 8.19 -37.75 2.41
N LYS A 42 9.14 -36.81 2.24
CA LYS A 42 10.02 -36.72 1.06
C LYS A 42 10.87 -37.99 0.77
N ARG A 43 10.99 -38.89 1.73
CA ARG A 43 11.81 -40.13 1.62
C ARG A 43 11.00 -41.36 1.24
N GLY A 44 9.87 -41.23 0.55
CA GLY A 44 9.11 -42.38 0.01
C GLY A 44 8.44 -43.27 1.08
N GLY A 45 8.41 -42.82 2.33
CA GLY A 45 7.85 -43.57 3.45
C GLY A 45 6.33 -43.47 3.55
N LYS A 46 5.79 -44.24 4.50
CA LYS A 46 4.36 -44.34 4.85
C LYS A 46 3.71 -42.96 5.04
N LEU A 47 2.41 -42.82 4.73
CA LEU A 47 1.58 -41.66 5.08
C LEU A 47 1.78 -41.32 6.57
N LYS A 48 2.43 -40.20 6.89
CA LYS A 48 2.91 -39.95 8.26
C LYS A 48 2.34 -38.71 8.94
N VAL A 49 1.64 -37.83 8.22
CA VAL A 49 1.19 -36.57 8.83
C VAL A 49 -0.29 -36.40 8.58
N LEU A 50 -1.08 -36.45 9.64
CA LEU A 50 -2.45 -35.99 9.66
C LEU A 50 -2.43 -34.47 9.46
N LEU A 51 -3.14 -33.99 8.45
CA LEU A 51 -3.23 -32.58 8.12
C LEU A 51 -4.51 -32.00 8.73
N ASP A 52 -4.45 -30.74 9.06
CA ASP A 52 -5.59 -29.97 9.54
C ASP A 52 -6.72 -30.00 8.48
N ARG A 53 -7.86 -30.57 8.81
CA ARG A 53 -9.00 -30.77 7.91
C ARG A 53 -9.50 -29.46 7.32
N ASP A 54 -9.47 -28.38 8.07
CA ASP A 54 -9.95 -27.06 7.64
C ASP A 54 -9.07 -26.41 6.57
N LYS A 55 -7.85 -26.93 6.41
CA LYS A 55 -6.88 -26.41 5.43
C LYS A 55 -6.80 -27.22 4.14
N PHE A 56 -7.59 -28.28 4.03
CA PHE A 56 -7.59 -29.11 2.83
C PHE A 56 -9.02 -29.46 2.42
N THR A 57 -9.21 -29.67 1.12
CA THR A 57 -10.47 -30.14 0.55
C THR A 57 -10.18 -31.10 -0.59
N GLU A 58 -11.17 -31.92 -0.92
CA GLU A 58 -11.14 -32.82 -2.08
C GLU A 58 -12.25 -32.41 -3.05
N ILE A 59 -11.91 -32.35 -4.33
CA ILE A 59 -12.83 -32.11 -5.43
C ILE A 59 -12.45 -33.07 -6.53
N ASP A 60 -13.41 -33.89 -6.98
CA ASP A 60 -13.25 -34.90 -8.05
C ASP A 60 -12.03 -35.84 -7.84
N GLY A 61 -11.84 -36.28 -6.60
CA GLY A 61 -10.73 -37.17 -6.23
C GLY A 61 -9.36 -36.50 -6.09
N LEU A 62 -9.26 -35.20 -6.31
CA LEU A 62 -8.03 -34.43 -6.21
C LEU A 62 -7.98 -33.65 -4.88
N VAL A 63 -6.82 -33.64 -4.24
CA VAL A 63 -6.60 -32.94 -2.98
C VAL A 63 -6.13 -31.52 -3.24
N TYR A 64 -6.79 -30.55 -2.61
CA TYR A 64 -6.47 -29.13 -2.66
C TYR A 64 -6.18 -28.58 -1.27
N ARG A 65 -5.28 -27.60 -1.20
CA ARG A 65 -5.05 -26.81 0.00
C ARG A 65 -5.86 -25.53 -0.04
N VAL A 66 -6.65 -25.28 0.99
CA VAL A 66 -7.37 -24.02 1.17
C VAL A 66 -6.38 -22.93 1.58
N LEU A 67 -6.42 -21.79 0.91
CA LEU A 67 -5.53 -20.67 1.18
C LEU A 67 -6.20 -19.67 2.12
N LYS A 68 -5.39 -19.09 3.00
CA LYS A 68 -5.84 -18.01 3.87
C LYS A 68 -6.06 -16.74 3.04
N ILE A 69 -7.29 -16.24 3.01
CA ILE A 69 -7.63 -14.92 2.53
C ILE A 69 -7.44 -13.94 3.69
N ALA A 70 -6.62 -12.92 3.48
CA ALA A 70 -6.36 -11.86 4.44
C ALA A 70 -7.09 -10.58 4.04
N GLU A 71 -7.23 -9.67 4.99
CA GLU A 71 -7.84 -8.35 4.79
C GLU A 71 -6.81 -7.26 5.08
N ASN A 72 -6.80 -6.21 4.27
CA ASN A 72 -5.95 -5.06 4.52
C ASN A 72 -6.68 -4.00 5.37
N GLN A 73 -5.95 -2.98 5.82
CA GLN A 73 -6.49 -1.88 6.63
C GLN A 73 -7.63 -1.09 5.98
N PHE A 74 -7.84 -1.24 4.67
CA PHE A 74 -8.91 -0.58 3.92
C PHE A 74 -10.13 -1.48 3.67
N GLY A 75 -10.16 -2.71 4.24
CA GLY A 75 -11.24 -3.67 4.12
C GLY A 75 -11.21 -4.53 2.85
N TYR A 76 -10.15 -4.46 2.03
CA TYR A 76 -10.03 -5.31 0.85
C TYR A 76 -9.45 -6.67 1.19
N LYS A 77 -10.09 -7.72 0.69
CA LYS A 77 -9.59 -9.10 0.77
C LYS A 77 -8.49 -9.34 -0.27
N PHE A 78 -7.43 -10.03 0.15
CA PHE A 78 -6.33 -10.40 -0.73
C PHE A 78 -5.79 -11.80 -0.42
N VAL A 79 -5.10 -12.38 -1.39
CA VAL A 79 -4.42 -13.69 -1.27
C VAL A 79 -3.03 -13.60 -1.89
N LYS A 80 -2.10 -14.43 -1.39
CA LYS A 80 -0.74 -14.54 -1.94
C LYS A 80 -0.65 -15.79 -2.80
N LEU A 81 -0.45 -15.62 -4.09
CA LEU A 81 -0.25 -16.69 -5.07
C LEU A 81 1.19 -16.69 -5.57
N ALA A 82 1.64 -17.80 -6.10
CA ALA A 82 2.96 -17.94 -6.71
C ALA A 82 2.85 -18.59 -8.09
N ASN A 83 3.58 -18.07 -9.05
CA ASN A 83 3.80 -18.65 -10.37
C ASN A 83 5.31 -18.61 -10.69
N ASP A 84 5.68 -18.88 -11.93
CA ASP A 84 7.09 -18.92 -12.36
C ASP A 84 7.81 -17.57 -12.22
N SER A 85 7.07 -16.45 -12.26
CA SER A 85 7.62 -15.11 -12.05
C SER A 85 7.74 -14.71 -10.57
N GLY A 86 7.28 -15.56 -9.62
CA GLY A 86 7.44 -15.34 -8.20
C GLY A 86 6.15 -15.33 -7.39
N LYS A 87 6.20 -14.66 -6.23
CA LYS A 87 5.05 -14.52 -5.31
C LYS A 87 4.37 -13.17 -5.50
N HIS A 88 3.06 -13.19 -5.68
CA HIS A 88 2.24 -12.01 -5.94
C HIS A 88 1.12 -11.88 -4.89
N THR A 89 0.88 -10.65 -4.43
CA THR A 89 -0.27 -10.32 -3.59
C THR A 89 -1.38 -9.81 -4.50
N LEU A 90 -2.51 -10.51 -4.53
CA LEU A 90 -3.60 -10.25 -5.47
C LEU A 90 -4.91 -10.03 -4.72
N TYR A 91 -5.65 -8.98 -5.09
CA TYR A 91 -6.96 -8.69 -4.52
C TYR A 91 -8.02 -9.67 -5.02
N VAL A 92 -8.84 -10.19 -4.11
CA VAL A 92 -9.84 -11.24 -4.39
C VAL A 92 -10.88 -10.77 -5.42
N HIS A 93 -11.43 -9.56 -5.29
CA HIS A 93 -12.40 -9.02 -6.25
C HIS A 93 -11.85 -8.99 -7.69
N ARG A 94 -10.57 -8.62 -7.86
CA ARG A 94 -9.91 -8.62 -9.18
C ARG A 94 -9.68 -10.03 -9.71
N LEU A 95 -9.38 -10.99 -8.83
CA LEU A 95 -9.25 -12.40 -9.22
C LEU A 95 -10.58 -12.99 -9.64
N VAL A 96 -11.64 -12.76 -8.88
CA VAL A 96 -12.99 -13.22 -9.21
C VAL A 96 -13.40 -12.64 -10.56
N TYR A 97 -13.32 -11.34 -10.75
CA TYR A 97 -13.72 -10.70 -11.99
C TYR A 97 -12.95 -11.25 -13.21
N ARG A 98 -11.59 -11.29 -13.11
CA ARG A 98 -10.76 -11.83 -14.20
C ARG A 98 -11.02 -13.28 -14.53
N THR A 99 -11.40 -14.08 -13.53
CA THR A 99 -11.60 -15.52 -13.69
C THR A 99 -12.98 -15.84 -14.27
N PHE A 100 -14.02 -15.10 -13.89
CA PHE A 100 -15.40 -15.41 -14.23
C PHE A 100 -15.95 -14.54 -15.36
N VAL A 101 -15.50 -13.29 -15.47
CA VAL A 101 -15.97 -12.34 -16.50
C VAL A 101 -14.93 -12.15 -17.60
N GLY A 102 -13.72 -11.71 -17.25
CA GLY A 102 -12.67 -11.49 -18.24
C GLY A 102 -11.63 -10.44 -17.84
N ALA A 103 -10.87 -9.99 -18.82
CA ALA A 103 -9.80 -9.00 -18.61
C ALA A 103 -10.37 -7.67 -18.06
N ILE A 104 -9.58 -7.01 -17.22
CA ILE A 104 -9.88 -5.66 -16.71
C ILE A 104 -9.05 -4.69 -17.53
N PRO A 105 -9.64 -3.82 -18.38
CA PRO A 105 -8.93 -2.79 -19.12
C PRO A 105 -8.18 -1.84 -18.19
N SER A 106 -7.07 -1.26 -18.66
CA SER A 106 -6.20 -0.40 -17.84
C SER A 106 -6.86 0.89 -17.34
N ASN A 107 -7.87 1.38 -18.07
CA ASN A 107 -8.66 2.56 -17.73
C ASN A 107 -9.93 2.25 -16.93
N MET A 108 -10.13 1.00 -16.51
CA MET A 108 -11.32 0.56 -15.78
C MET A 108 -10.97 0.04 -14.38
N GLU A 109 -11.91 0.17 -13.47
CA GLU A 109 -11.83 -0.27 -12.08
C GLU A 109 -12.95 -1.25 -11.75
N ILE A 110 -12.72 -2.09 -10.73
CA ILE A 110 -13.79 -2.93 -10.18
C ILE A 110 -14.38 -2.23 -8.97
N ASN A 111 -15.67 -1.97 -9.04
CA ASN A 111 -16.45 -1.43 -7.92
C ASN A 111 -17.28 -2.54 -7.26
N HIS A 112 -17.51 -2.41 -5.95
CA HIS A 112 -18.45 -3.25 -5.19
C HIS A 112 -19.79 -2.55 -5.16
N ILE A 113 -20.82 -3.16 -5.76
CA ILE A 113 -22.17 -2.57 -5.93
C ILE A 113 -22.78 -2.20 -4.56
N ASP A 114 -22.61 -3.07 -3.56
CA ASP A 114 -23.10 -2.86 -2.19
C ASP A 114 -22.16 -1.98 -1.33
N ASN A 115 -21.06 -1.49 -1.88
CA ASN A 115 -19.98 -0.78 -1.17
C ASN A 115 -19.28 -1.57 -0.05
N ASN A 116 -19.53 -2.87 0.06
CA ASN A 116 -18.87 -3.78 0.99
C ASN A 116 -17.66 -4.44 0.33
N LYS A 117 -16.48 -3.94 0.61
CA LYS A 117 -15.19 -4.43 0.05
C LYS A 117 -14.86 -5.88 0.42
N SER A 118 -15.55 -6.45 1.41
CA SER A 118 -15.40 -7.85 1.80
C SER A 118 -16.31 -8.79 1.03
N ASN A 119 -17.37 -8.28 0.36
CA ASN A 119 -18.27 -9.05 -0.48
C ASN A 119 -17.75 -9.10 -1.92
N ASN A 120 -16.96 -10.13 -2.22
CA ASN A 120 -16.32 -10.29 -3.52
C ASN A 120 -17.07 -11.23 -4.46
N SER A 121 -18.38 -11.47 -4.22
CA SER A 121 -19.21 -12.24 -5.14
C SER A 121 -19.25 -11.58 -6.51
N ILE A 122 -19.21 -12.40 -7.57
CA ILE A 122 -19.26 -11.92 -8.95
C ILE A 122 -20.49 -11.04 -9.22
N ASP A 123 -21.62 -11.38 -8.61
CA ASP A 123 -22.89 -10.64 -8.76
C ASP A 123 -22.83 -9.25 -8.10
N ASN A 124 -21.84 -9.01 -7.22
CA ASN A 124 -21.63 -7.75 -6.53
C ASN A 124 -20.50 -6.91 -7.14
N LEU A 125 -19.87 -7.39 -8.22
CA LEU A 125 -18.74 -6.71 -8.85
C LEU A 125 -19.14 -6.14 -10.20
N GLU A 126 -18.85 -4.88 -10.42
CA GLU A 126 -19.06 -4.20 -11.67
C GLU A 126 -17.80 -3.52 -12.20
N LEU A 127 -17.67 -3.45 -13.52
CA LEU A 127 -16.57 -2.73 -14.17
C LEU A 127 -17.02 -1.29 -14.48
N VAL A 128 -16.28 -0.32 -13.97
CA VAL A 128 -16.62 1.11 -14.09
C VAL A 128 -15.40 1.92 -14.48
N THR A 129 -15.60 3.09 -15.05
CA THR A 129 -14.54 4.08 -15.20
C THR A 129 -14.18 4.71 -13.86
N HIS A 130 -12.98 5.31 -13.76
CA HIS A 130 -12.58 6.03 -12.55
C HIS A 130 -13.57 7.16 -12.19
N GLU A 131 -14.06 7.89 -13.19
CA GLU A 131 -15.03 8.97 -12.99
C GLU A 131 -16.37 8.45 -12.44
N GLU A 132 -16.86 7.35 -13.00
CA GLU A 132 -18.11 6.72 -12.55
C GLU A 132 -17.98 6.16 -11.14
N ASN A 133 -16.84 5.51 -10.82
CA ASN A 133 -16.53 5.01 -9.49
C ASN A 133 -16.54 6.14 -8.46
N LEU A 134 -15.90 7.27 -8.80
CA LEU A 134 -15.88 8.45 -7.95
C LEU A 134 -17.29 9.03 -7.76
N ARG A 135 -18.10 9.09 -8.82
CA ARG A 135 -19.50 9.56 -8.76
C ARG A 135 -20.33 8.68 -7.82
N LYS A 136 -20.22 7.35 -7.95
CA LYS A 136 -20.91 6.38 -7.07
C LYS A 136 -20.48 6.53 -5.62
N ALA A 137 -19.17 6.70 -5.36
CA ALA A 137 -18.64 6.96 -4.03
C ALA A 137 -19.19 8.28 -3.44
N VAL A 138 -19.28 9.35 -4.23
CA VAL A 138 -19.87 10.64 -3.79
C VAL A 138 -21.35 10.49 -3.46
N LEU A 139 -22.13 9.75 -4.28
CA LEU A 139 -23.54 9.49 -4.01
C LEU A 139 -23.73 8.69 -2.72
N HIS A 140 -22.92 7.66 -2.51
CA HIS A 140 -23.03 6.81 -1.31
C HIS A 140 -22.50 7.48 -0.04
N TYR A 141 -21.33 8.11 -0.10
CA TYR A 141 -20.64 8.70 1.05
C TYR A 141 -20.83 10.21 1.16
N GLY A 142 -21.24 10.87 0.07
CA GLY A 142 -21.22 12.32 -0.05
C GLY A 142 -21.99 13.09 1.01
N ASN A 143 -23.06 12.53 1.54
CA ASN A 143 -23.86 13.15 2.61
C ASN A 143 -23.57 12.58 4.01
N LYS A 144 -22.98 11.38 4.12
CA LYS A 144 -22.72 10.73 5.42
C LYS A 144 -21.34 11.05 6.00
N LEU A 145 -20.36 11.40 5.16
CA LEU A 145 -18.96 11.51 5.57
C LEU A 145 -18.39 12.95 5.58
N LYS A 146 -19.16 13.95 5.13
CA LYS A 146 -18.70 15.33 5.27
C LYS A 146 -19.04 15.79 6.70
N PRO A 147 -18.04 15.93 7.59
CA PRO A 147 -18.29 16.43 8.93
C PRO A 147 -18.96 17.79 8.84
N ARG A 148 -19.99 17.97 9.63
CA ARG A 148 -20.78 19.21 9.67
C ARG A 148 -20.40 20.04 10.88
N CYS A 149 -20.47 21.34 10.72
CA CYS A 149 -20.26 22.28 11.81
C CYS A 149 -21.28 22.05 12.92
N LYS A 150 -20.83 21.80 14.14
CA LYS A 150 -21.69 21.59 15.31
C LYS A 150 -22.63 22.77 15.63
N GLN A 151 -22.31 23.96 15.11
CA GLN A 151 -23.08 25.17 15.38
C GLN A 151 -24.07 25.55 14.27
N CYS A 152 -23.67 25.42 12.98
CA CYS A 152 -24.49 25.91 11.86
C CYS A 152 -24.78 24.85 10.81
N GLY A 153 -24.39 23.60 10.99
CA GLY A 153 -24.65 22.50 10.07
C GLY A 153 -23.87 22.54 8.73
N LYS A 154 -23.11 23.59 8.43
CA LYS A 154 -22.30 23.69 7.20
C LYS A 154 -21.26 22.58 7.14
N VAL A 155 -21.01 22.02 5.94
CA VAL A 155 -19.94 21.06 5.72
C VAL A 155 -18.58 21.66 6.04
N ILE A 156 -17.73 20.91 6.73
CA ILE A 156 -16.41 21.33 7.17
C ILE A 156 -15.36 20.62 6.32
N TYR A 157 -14.27 21.32 5.99
CA TYR A 157 -13.16 20.81 5.20
C TYR A 157 -11.81 21.01 5.91
N GLY A 158 -10.84 20.18 5.58
CA GLY A 158 -9.45 20.33 6.01
C GLY A 158 -9.25 20.31 7.53
N SER A 159 -8.39 21.17 8.06
CA SER A 159 -8.02 21.22 9.48
C SER A 159 -9.18 21.59 10.43
N ASN A 160 -10.29 22.07 9.90
CA ASN A 160 -11.47 22.42 10.70
C ASN A 160 -12.29 21.19 11.09
N ILE A 161 -12.06 20.04 10.43
CA ILE A 161 -12.73 18.76 10.74
C ILE A 161 -12.45 18.34 12.19
N ALA A 162 -11.19 18.35 12.60
CA ALA A 162 -10.79 17.98 13.96
C ALA A 162 -11.40 18.90 15.03
N ARG A 163 -11.69 20.15 14.67
CA ARG A 163 -12.29 21.14 15.58
C ARG A 163 -13.82 21.04 15.67
N GLY A 164 -14.46 20.42 14.67
CA GLY A 164 -15.91 20.25 14.59
C GLY A 164 -16.70 21.53 14.27
N TYR A 165 -16.06 22.62 13.80
CA TYR A 165 -16.70 23.89 13.47
C TYR A 165 -16.20 24.46 12.14
N CYS A 166 -17.06 25.11 11.37
CA CYS A 166 -16.66 25.84 10.15
C CYS A 166 -15.89 27.12 10.51
N GLU A 167 -15.17 27.67 9.54
CA GLU A 167 -14.33 28.85 9.74
C GLU A 167 -15.09 30.07 10.28
N SER A 168 -16.30 30.31 9.78
CA SER A 168 -17.15 31.41 10.25
C SER A 168 -17.57 31.27 11.71
N CYS A 169 -17.91 30.05 12.12
CA CYS A 169 -18.27 29.77 13.53
C CYS A 169 -17.05 29.79 14.44
N LEU A 170 -15.89 29.37 13.98
CA LEU A 170 -14.63 29.50 14.72
C LEU A 170 -14.26 30.99 14.95
N LYS A 171 -14.41 31.84 13.92
CA LYS A 171 -14.19 33.27 14.05
C LYS A 171 -15.12 33.92 15.08
N LYS A 172 -16.42 33.58 15.04
CA LYS A 172 -17.41 34.05 16.04
C LYS A 172 -17.05 33.61 17.46
N ARG A 173 -16.40 32.47 17.65
CA ARG A 173 -15.90 31.93 18.93
C ARG A 173 -14.57 32.52 19.38
N GLY A 174 -14.06 33.56 18.68
CA GLY A 174 -12.79 34.18 19.03
C GLY A 174 -11.54 33.36 18.61
N TYR A 175 -11.73 32.33 17.81
CA TYR A 175 -10.58 31.52 17.34
C TYR A 175 -9.75 32.37 16.35
N LYS A 176 -8.68 32.95 16.85
CA LYS A 176 -7.69 33.63 15.99
C LYS A 176 -6.94 32.55 15.19
N ASN A 177 -6.87 32.75 13.87
CA ASN A 177 -6.22 31.81 12.96
C ASN A 177 -4.71 31.77 13.29
N ILE A 178 -4.28 30.76 14.05
CA ILE A 178 -2.88 30.56 14.46
C ILE A 178 -1.95 30.29 13.25
N ARG A 179 -2.50 30.20 12.03
CA ARG A 179 -1.70 30.03 10.82
C ARG A 179 -0.80 31.20 10.44
N LYS A 180 -0.86 32.35 11.13
CA LYS A 180 0.02 33.50 10.86
C LYS A 180 1.41 33.40 11.46
N ASN A 181 1.66 32.46 12.35
CA ASN A 181 3.02 32.20 12.85
C ASN A 181 3.60 30.92 12.22
N ARG A 182 3.70 30.88 10.89
CA ARG A 182 4.86 30.20 10.31
C ARG A 182 6.03 31.07 10.70
N HIS A 183 6.83 30.64 11.70
CA HIS A 183 8.15 31.20 11.94
C HIS A 183 8.83 31.25 10.58
N LYS A 184 9.00 32.47 10.01
CA LYS A 184 9.94 32.68 8.94
C LYS A 184 11.31 32.46 9.58
N TYR A 185 11.81 31.22 9.49
CA TYR A 185 13.22 31.05 9.83
C TYR A 185 14.05 31.62 8.69
N GLU A 186 15.14 32.25 9.03
CA GLU A 186 16.11 32.68 8.04
C GLU A 186 16.71 31.44 7.38
N HIS A 187 16.50 31.32 6.07
CA HIS A 187 17.07 30.24 5.29
C HIS A 187 18.59 30.44 5.23
N PRO A 188 19.39 29.44 5.63
CA PRO A 188 20.83 29.51 5.41
C PRO A 188 21.12 29.68 3.92
N GLN A 189 22.15 30.46 3.57
CA GLN A 189 22.64 30.50 2.20
C GLN A 189 23.16 29.12 1.77
N LYS A 190 23.18 28.87 0.47
CA LYS A 190 23.53 27.58 -0.11
C LYS A 190 24.85 27.03 0.42
N ASP A 191 25.90 27.86 0.44
CA ASP A 191 27.24 27.45 0.86
C ASP A 191 27.30 27.14 2.37
N VAL A 192 26.60 27.91 3.19
CA VAL A 192 26.47 27.67 4.63
C VAL A 192 25.75 26.34 4.87
N LEU A 193 24.65 26.10 4.15
CA LEU A 193 23.92 24.86 4.27
C LEU A 193 24.76 23.65 3.84
N TRP A 194 25.52 23.79 2.73
CA TRP A 194 26.40 22.72 2.27
C TRP A 194 27.50 22.38 3.31
N ASN A 195 28.12 23.36 3.90
CA ASN A 195 29.13 23.15 4.95
C ASN A 195 28.53 22.47 6.19
N LEU A 196 27.31 22.80 6.55
CA LEU A 196 26.60 22.13 7.63
C LEU A 196 26.27 20.68 7.28
N ILE A 197 25.81 20.38 6.07
CA ILE A 197 25.48 19.03 5.59
C ILE A 197 26.72 18.13 5.59
N LYS A 198 27.91 18.68 5.31
CA LYS A 198 29.17 17.92 5.36
C LYS A 198 29.56 17.47 6.77
N SER A 199 29.14 18.22 7.81
CA SER A 199 29.61 18.02 9.19
C SER A 199 28.52 17.59 10.17
N LYS A 200 27.24 17.77 9.86
CA LYS A 200 26.11 17.54 10.78
C LYS A 200 24.98 16.75 10.13
N SER A 201 24.20 16.07 10.95
CA SER A 201 22.95 15.41 10.48
C SER A 201 21.86 16.44 10.18
N PHE A 202 20.90 16.09 9.30
CA PHE A 202 19.76 16.95 8.99
C PHE A 202 18.89 17.27 10.22
N VAL A 203 18.86 16.36 11.21
CA VAL A 203 18.17 16.57 12.49
C VAL A 203 18.86 17.68 13.31
N GLU A 204 20.19 17.66 13.41
CA GLU A 204 20.96 18.68 14.11
C GLU A 204 20.86 20.04 13.43
N ILE A 205 20.94 20.07 12.10
CA ILE A 205 20.74 21.30 11.33
C ILE A 205 19.32 21.85 11.56
N GLY A 206 18.31 20.97 11.55
CA GLY A 206 16.94 21.35 11.86
C GLY A 206 16.80 21.99 13.25
N ARG A 207 17.49 21.46 14.25
CA ARG A 207 17.52 22.06 15.62
C ARG A 207 18.16 23.43 15.65
N ILE A 208 19.27 23.65 14.91
CA ILE A 208 19.94 24.95 14.82
C ILE A 208 19.02 26.03 14.27
N TYR A 209 18.22 25.69 13.25
CA TYR A 209 17.31 26.65 12.60
C TYR A 209 15.87 26.61 13.14
N GLY A 210 15.58 25.81 14.17
CA GLY A 210 14.25 25.69 14.76
C GLY A 210 13.19 25.07 13.82
N VAL A 211 13.61 24.18 12.91
CA VAL A 211 12.78 23.53 11.91
C VAL A 211 12.95 22.00 11.91
N THR A 212 12.09 21.29 11.20
CA THR A 212 12.23 19.84 11.05
C THR A 212 13.35 19.47 10.07
N ASP A 213 13.91 18.26 10.21
CA ASP A 213 14.89 17.70 9.27
C ASP A 213 14.32 17.64 7.83
N ASN A 214 13.02 17.39 7.66
CA ASN A 214 12.34 17.42 6.36
C ASN A 214 12.34 18.83 5.74
N ALA A 215 12.23 19.89 6.53
CA ALA A 215 12.32 21.26 6.02
C ALA A 215 13.73 21.55 5.48
N ILE A 216 14.77 21.09 6.18
CA ILE A 216 16.16 21.23 5.73
C ILE A 216 16.44 20.39 4.47
N ARG A 217 15.93 19.15 4.40
CA ARG A 217 16.04 18.30 3.19
C ARG A 217 15.37 18.94 1.97
N LYS A 218 14.20 19.56 2.17
CA LYS A 218 13.52 20.30 1.11
C LYS A 218 14.35 21.49 0.65
N LEU A 219 14.90 22.28 1.57
CA LEU A 219 15.77 23.40 1.25
C LEU A 219 17.03 22.96 0.50
N ALA A 220 17.68 21.86 0.94
CA ALA A 220 18.81 21.29 0.23
C ALA A 220 18.46 20.93 -1.21
N LYS A 221 17.29 20.29 -1.41
CA LYS A 221 16.78 19.95 -2.75
C LYS A 221 16.53 21.22 -3.59
N ASP A 222 15.94 22.26 -3.02
CA ASP A 222 15.64 23.53 -3.71
C ASP A 222 16.94 24.25 -4.12
N TYR A 223 18.02 24.07 -3.37
CA TYR A 223 19.37 24.57 -3.71
C TYR A 223 20.17 23.65 -4.63
N GLY A 224 19.62 22.49 -5.03
CA GLY A 224 20.34 21.51 -5.83
C GLY A 224 21.48 20.80 -5.08
N LEU A 225 21.43 20.77 -3.73
CA LEU A 225 22.38 20.07 -2.89
C LEU A 225 21.97 18.60 -2.67
N PRO A 226 22.92 17.68 -2.49
CA PRO A 226 22.59 16.30 -2.17
C PRO A 226 21.95 16.20 -0.77
N PHE A 227 20.93 15.40 -0.64
CA PHE A 227 20.16 15.20 0.60
C PHE A 227 20.07 13.73 1.03
N ARG A 228 20.64 12.81 0.25
CA ARG A 228 20.80 11.39 0.59
C ARG A 228 22.23 11.13 1.02
N LYS A 229 22.44 10.34 2.05
CA LYS A 229 23.77 10.05 2.62
C LYS A 229 24.80 9.63 1.56
N ARG A 230 24.46 8.71 0.68
CA ARG A 230 25.31 8.21 -0.41
C ARG A 230 25.76 9.32 -1.39
N ASP A 231 24.83 10.23 -1.72
CA ASP A 231 25.13 11.32 -2.67
C ASP A 231 25.99 12.40 -2.02
N ILE A 232 25.81 12.65 -0.71
CA ILE A 232 26.65 13.54 0.09
C ILE A 232 28.08 12.99 0.16
N GLU A 233 28.24 11.71 0.51
CA GLU A 233 29.56 11.06 0.59
C GLU A 233 30.31 11.11 -0.74
N ARG A 234 29.59 10.87 -1.86
CA ARG A 234 30.18 10.96 -3.21
C ARG A 234 30.67 12.37 -3.53
N GLN A 235 29.84 13.40 -3.33
CA GLN A 235 30.21 14.78 -3.64
C GLN A 235 31.35 15.29 -2.76
N VAL A 236 31.40 14.90 -1.49
CA VAL A 236 32.52 15.22 -0.59
C VAL A 236 33.82 14.56 -1.05
N ALA A 237 33.76 13.32 -1.56
CA ALA A 237 34.92 12.64 -2.10
C ALA A 237 35.43 13.31 -3.41
N GLU A 238 34.53 13.71 -4.30
CA GLU A 238 34.86 14.45 -5.52
C GLU A 238 35.51 15.80 -5.20
N GLU A 239 34.99 16.57 -4.23
CA GLU A 239 35.61 17.84 -3.78
C GLU A 239 37.04 17.63 -3.22
N LYS A 240 37.26 16.55 -2.45
CA LYS A 240 38.59 16.22 -1.92
C LYS A 240 39.61 15.87 -3.01
N ASN A 241 39.21 15.12 -4.02
CA ASN A 241 40.06 14.73 -5.14
C ASN A 241 40.46 15.96 -5.98
N LEU A 242 39.52 16.87 -6.26
CA LEU A 242 39.81 18.13 -6.95
C LEU A 242 40.80 19.03 -6.20
N LEU A 243 40.75 19.02 -4.85
CA LEU A 243 41.68 19.77 -4.02
C LEU A 243 43.09 19.11 -3.97
N LEU A 244 43.20 17.81 -4.16
CA LEU A 244 44.48 17.11 -4.27
C LEU A 244 45.16 17.37 -5.62
N ASP A 245 44.37 17.29 -6.71
CA ASP A 245 44.90 17.55 -8.07
C ASP A 245 45.36 19.00 -8.24
N SER A 246 44.70 19.98 -7.61
CA SER A 246 45.13 21.38 -7.63
C SER A 246 46.40 21.68 -6.87
N ARG A 247 46.79 20.85 -5.88
CA ARG A 247 48.08 20.95 -5.15
C ARG A 247 49.24 20.39 -5.93
N CYS A 248 49.01 19.42 -6.82
CA CYS A 248 50.06 18.83 -7.66
C CYS A 248 50.49 19.72 -8.84
N ILE A 249 49.74 20.77 -9.16
CA ILE A 249 50.03 21.69 -10.30
C ILE A 249 50.75 22.98 -9.82
N GLY A 250 50.89 23.18 -8.52
CA GLY A 250 51.48 24.39 -7.93
C GLY A 250 52.94 24.30 -7.56
N GLU A 251 53.62 23.16 -7.78
CA GLU A 251 55.06 22.98 -7.53
C GLU A 251 55.81 22.64 -8.83
N SER A 252 55.80 23.60 -9.78
CA SER A 252 56.67 23.51 -10.98
C SER A 252 57.35 24.85 -11.20
#